data_9c7c2e3bf4a97874ba9059fc592197ed
#
_entry.id   9c7c2e3bf4a97874ba9059fc592197ed
#
_cell.length_a   1.000
_cell.length_b   1.000
_cell.length_c   1.000
_cell.angle_alpha   90.00
_cell.angle_beta   90.00
_cell.angle_gamma   90.00
#
_symmetry.space_group_name_H-M   'P 1'
#
loop_
_entity.id
_entity.type
_entity.pdbx_description
1 polymer ?
#
loop_
_entity_poly.entity_id
_entity_poly.type
_entity_poly.pdbx_seq_one_letter_code
_entity_poly.pdbx_strand_id
1 'polypeptide(L)'
;QEHRIDLALVEGNTRQPNLKYTPFLQDELVAIVHTHSKWMDYDEITLDELKEVPLVLRERGSGTLDVLITALHKHNIKLSDLTIRMHLGSTESIKLFLENSECMGILSIRSINKELYSGKFKVLDIKDLVMFREFDFVQLQGQDTGLPALFMQFANHYKEKL
;
A
#
# COMPACT_ATOMS: atom_id res chain seq x y z
N GLN A 1 7.54 20.38 -20.89
CA GLN A 1 8.52 19.56 -20.16
C GLN A 1 9.61 20.48 -19.65
N GLU A 2 9.44 20.95 -18.43
CA GLU A 2 10.44 21.78 -17.76
C GLU A 2 11.40 20.82 -17.04
N HIS A 3 12.46 20.36 -17.63
CA HIS A 3 13.52 19.46 -17.11
C HIS A 3 13.92 19.71 -15.63
N ARG A 4 12.97 19.60 -14.71
CA ARG A 4 13.16 19.87 -13.27
C ARG A 4 13.49 18.63 -12.47
N ILE A 5 13.27 17.45 -13.04
CA ILE A 5 13.45 16.15 -12.37
C ILE A 5 14.17 15.23 -13.34
N ASP A 6 15.29 14.67 -12.92
CA ASP A 6 16.09 13.72 -13.70
C ASP A 6 15.61 12.28 -13.49
N LEU A 7 15.10 11.99 -12.29
CA LEU A 7 14.61 10.66 -11.89
C LEU A 7 13.39 10.82 -11.00
N ALA A 8 12.35 10.02 -11.24
CA ALA A 8 11.20 9.93 -10.36
C ALA A 8 10.98 8.47 -9.93
N LEU A 9 10.41 8.26 -8.76
CA LEU A 9 9.82 7.00 -8.35
C LEU A 9 8.31 7.15 -8.43
N VAL A 10 7.67 6.29 -9.21
CA VAL A 10 6.22 6.36 -9.44
C VAL A 10 5.55 5.02 -9.11
N GLU A 11 4.32 5.12 -8.65
CA GLU A 11 3.40 4.00 -8.48
C GLU A 11 2.43 3.97 -9.66
N GLY A 12 2.19 2.80 -10.22
CA GLY A 12 1.12 2.58 -11.19
C GLY A 12 1.57 2.19 -12.60
N ASN A 13 0.58 1.82 -13.41
CA ASN A 13 0.77 1.19 -14.72
C ASN A 13 0.64 2.15 -15.90
N THR A 14 0.46 3.44 -15.67
CA THR A 14 0.33 4.42 -16.77
C THR A 14 1.71 4.75 -17.34
N ARG A 15 1.97 4.29 -18.57
CA ARG A 15 3.24 4.50 -19.25
C ARG A 15 3.12 5.59 -20.32
N GLN A 16 4.05 6.53 -20.34
CA GLN A 16 4.17 7.56 -21.37
C GLN A 16 5.29 7.20 -22.36
N PRO A 17 5.08 7.43 -23.69
CA PRO A 17 6.05 6.97 -24.73
C PRO A 17 7.46 7.54 -24.60
N ASN A 18 7.59 8.73 -24.02
CA ASN A 18 8.87 9.45 -23.94
C ASN A 18 9.65 9.14 -22.66
N LEU A 19 9.13 8.25 -21.82
CA LEU A 19 9.72 7.91 -20.53
C LEU A 19 10.18 6.45 -20.52
N LYS A 20 11.32 6.22 -19.87
CA LYS A 20 11.84 4.89 -19.56
C LYS A 20 11.40 4.51 -18.15
N TYR A 21 10.81 3.34 -18.03
CA TYR A 21 10.35 2.76 -16.76
C TYR A 21 11.27 1.59 -16.41
N THR A 22 11.82 1.61 -15.22
CA THR A 22 12.68 0.52 -14.69
C THR A 22 12.03 0.02 -13.40
N PRO A 23 11.59 -1.26 -13.35
CA PRO A 23 11.01 -1.84 -12.16
C PRO A 23 11.95 -1.74 -10.96
N PHE A 24 11.41 -1.34 -9.81
CA PHE A 24 12.20 -1.19 -8.59
C PHE A 24 11.68 -2.11 -7.48
N LEU A 25 10.43 -1.97 -7.10
CA LEU A 25 9.90 -2.60 -5.91
C LEU A 25 8.45 -3.03 -6.10
N GLN A 26 8.13 -4.23 -5.65
CA GLN A 26 6.75 -4.67 -5.46
C GLN A 26 6.39 -4.56 -3.97
N ASP A 27 5.20 -4.08 -3.67
CA ASP A 27 4.66 -3.93 -2.33
C ASP A 27 3.26 -4.53 -2.25
N GLU A 28 2.93 -5.08 -1.11
CA GLU A 28 1.63 -5.67 -0.84
C GLU A 28 0.91 -4.86 0.23
N LEU A 29 -0.38 -4.60 -0.01
CA LEU A 29 -1.26 -4.05 1.00
C LEU A 29 -1.98 -5.20 1.70
N VAL A 30 -1.99 -5.14 3.02
CA VAL A 30 -2.59 -6.16 3.88
C VAL A 30 -3.62 -5.55 4.83
N ALA A 31 -4.61 -6.35 5.20
CA ALA A 31 -5.51 -5.99 6.28
C ALA A 31 -4.82 -6.25 7.62
N ILE A 32 -4.90 -5.29 8.53
CA ILE A 32 -4.31 -5.39 9.86
C ILE A 32 -5.30 -5.06 10.95
N VAL A 33 -5.15 -5.74 12.08
CA VAL A 33 -5.91 -5.50 13.30
C VAL A 33 -4.96 -5.46 14.50
N HIS A 34 -5.37 -4.75 15.54
CA HIS A 34 -4.67 -4.80 16.81
C HIS A 34 -4.88 -6.15 17.50
N THR A 35 -3.86 -6.67 18.16
CA THR A 35 -3.90 -8.00 18.81
C THR A 35 -4.88 -8.10 20.00
N HIS A 36 -5.42 -6.98 20.48
CA HIS A 36 -6.51 -6.97 21.47
C HIS A 36 -7.90 -6.83 20.85
N SER A 37 -7.99 -6.76 19.51
CA SER A 37 -9.25 -6.72 18.79
C SER A 37 -9.92 -8.09 18.76
N LYS A 38 -11.24 -8.12 18.71
CA LYS A 38 -12.03 -9.33 18.50
C LYS A 38 -11.68 -10.09 17.20
N TRP A 39 -11.04 -9.42 16.26
CA TRP A 39 -10.60 -9.98 14.98
C TRP A 39 -9.30 -10.78 15.10
N MET A 40 -8.64 -10.76 16.25
CA MET A 40 -7.40 -11.48 16.50
C MET A 40 -7.52 -13.00 16.28
N ASP A 41 -8.69 -13.56 16.54
CA ASP A 41 -8.94 -15.01 16.44
C ASP A 41 -9.18 -15.48 14.99
N TYR A 42 -9.27 -14.55 14.04
CA TYR A 42 -9.45 -14.85 12.62
C TYR A 42 -8.10 -14.84 11.91
N ASP A 43 -7.87 -15.78 11.01
CA ASP A 43 -6.72 -15.78 10.09
C ASP A 43 -7.11 -15.23 8.71
N GLU A 44 -8.36 -15.48 8.30
CA GLU A 44 -8.92 -15.06 7.03
C GLU A 44 -10.36 -14.57 7.24
N ILE A 45 -10.78 -13.58 6.45
CA ILE A 45 -12.16 -13.15 6.30
C ILE A 45 -12.59 -13.16 4.84
N THR A 46 -13.87 -13.33 4.59
CA THR A 46 -14.46 -13.24 3.26
C THR A 46 -14.70 -11.78 2.84
N LEU A 47 -14.95 -11.54 1.55
CA LEU A 47 -15.34 -10.22 1.05
C LEU A 47 -16.67 -9.73 1.62
N ASP A 48 -17.58 -10.62 1.96
CA ASP A 48 -18.85 -10.23 2.59
C ASP A 48 -18.64 -9.81 4.05
N GLU A 49 -17.81 -10.53 4.79
CA GLU A 49 -17.41 -10.13 6.13
C GLU A 49 -16.66 -8.80 6.13
N LEU A 50 -15.80 -8.53 5.13
CA LEU A 50 -15.09 -7.26 5.00
C LEU A 50 -16.04 -6.05 4.95
N LYS A 51 -17.23 -6.19 4.35
CA LYS A 51 -18.23 -5.11 4.28
C LYS A 51 -18.75 -4.70 5.66
N GLU A 52 -18.80 -5.65 6.60
CA GLU A 52 -19.31 -5.46 7.95
C GLU A 52 -18.24 -5.00 8.95
N VAL A 53 -16.96 -5.22 8.60
CA VAL A 53 -15.84 -4.82 9.47
C VAL A 53 -15.67 -3.29 9.45
N PRO A 54 -15.60 -2.63 10.62
CA PRO A 54 -15.31 -1.20 10.65
C PRO A 54 -13.88 -0.92 10.19
N LEU A 55 -13.74 -0.17 9.11
CA LEU A 55 -12.46 0.13 8.46
C LEU A 55 -11.95 1.55 8.75
N VAL A 56 -10.64 1.66 8.91
CA VAL A 56 -9.90 2.94 8.87
C VAL A 56 -8.96 2.89 7.67
N LEU A 57 -9.15 3.82 6.76
CA LEU A 57 -8.46 3.84 5.48
C LEU A 57 -7.65 5.12 5.30
N ARG A 58 -6.75 5.12 4.32
CA ARG A 58 -6.05 6.32 3.90
C ARG A 58 -7.04 7.30 3.25
N GLU A 59 -6.64 8.55 3.21
CA GLU A 59 -7.37 9.65 2.58
C GLU A 59 -7.55 9.45 1.07
N ARG A 60 -8.52 10.18 0.50
CA ARG A 60 -8.74 10.22 -0.94
C ARG A 60 -7.51 10.79 -1.66
N GLY A 61 -7.13 10.15 -2.76
CA GLY A 61 -5.94 10.50 -3.53
C GLY A 61 -4.66 9.83 -3.03
N SER A 62 -4.72 8.99 -2.02
CA SER A 62 -3.60 8.14 -1.60
C SER A 62 -3.52 6.89 -2.49
N GLY A 63 -2.30 6.55 -2.96
CA GLY A 63 -2.07 5.33 -3.73
C GLY A 63 -2.53 4.06 -3.01
N THR A 64 -2.39 4.00 -1.69
CA THR A 64 -2.91 2.88 -0.87
C THR A 64 -4.42 2.71 -1.03
N LEU A 65 -5.19 3.80 -0.98
CA LEU A 65 -6.63 3.72 -1.17
C LEU A 65 -7.00 3.34 -2.61
N ASP A 66 -6.27 3.84 -3.59
CA ASP A 66 -6.52 3.56 -5.01
C ASP A 66 -6.27 2.08 -5.35
N VAL A 67 -5.25 1.46 -4.76
CA VAL A 67 -4.98 0.01 -4.89
C VAL A 67 -6.14 -0.80 -4.30
N LEU A 68 -6.63 -0.47 -3.11
CA LEU A 68 -7.78 -1.12 -2.50
C LEU A 68 -9.03 -1.00 -3.40
N ILE A 69 -9.35 0.21 -3.87
CA ILE A 69 -10.50 0.45 -4.76
C ILE A 69 -10.37 -0.39 -6.03
N THR A 70 -9.18 -0.44 -6.63
CA THR A 70 -8.93 -1.22 -7.85
C THR A 70 -9.13 -2.71 -7.61
N ALA A 71 -8.67 -3.23 -6.47
CA ALA A 71 -8.85 -4.63 -6.11
C ALA A 71 -10.33 -4.97 -5.87
N LEU A 72 -11.05 -4.15 -5.14
CA LEU A 72 -12.49 -4.32 -4.86
C LEU A 72 -13.34 -4.28 -6.14
N HIS A 73 -13.01 -3.42 -7.09
CA HIS A 73 -13.71 -3.31 -8.38
C HIS A 73 -13.68 -4.61 -9.19
N LYS A 74 -12.62 -5.42 -9.08
CA LYS A 74 -12.54 -6.73 -9.75
C LYS A 74 -13.61 -7.71 -9.23
N HIS A 75 -14.12 -7.45 -8.03
CA HIS A 75 -15.19 -8.22 -7.38
C HIS A 75 -16.55 -7.51 -7.39
N ASN A 76 -16.68 -6.43 -8.19
CA ASN A 76 -17.89 -5.60 -8.26
C ASN A 76 -18.28 -4.95 -6.91
N ILE A 77 -17.32 -4.73 -6.01
CA ILE A 77 -17.52 -4.07 -4.73
C ILE A 77 -17.08 -2.61 -4.87
N LYS A 78 -17.91 -1.70 -4.37
CA LYS A 78 -17.60 -0.26 -4.29
C LYS A 78 -17.14 0.09 -2.88
N LEU A 79 -16.40 1.17 -2.77
CA LEU A 79 -15.99 1.69 -1.46
C LEU A 79 -17.20 2.05 -0.57
N SER A 80 -18.32 2.44 -1.17
CA SER A 80 -19.59 2.70 -0.46
C SER A 80 -20.25 1.46 0.16
N ASP A 81 -19.85 0.28 -0.25
CA ASP A 81 -20.38 -0.98 0.28
C ASP A 81 -19.66 -1.41 1.56
N LEU A 82 -18.60 -0.69 1.92
CA LEU A 82 -17.79 -0.96 3.11
C LEU A 82 -18.20 -0.09 4.30
N THR A 83 -18.02 -0.61 5.50
CA THR A 83 -18.25 0.12 6.75
C THR A 83 -17.01 0.95 7.13
N ILE A 84 -16.87 2.15 6.53
CA ILE A 84 -15.72 3.02 6.76
C ILE A 84 -16.00 3.95 7.94
N ARG A 85 -15.19 3.87 8.98
CA ARG A 85 -15.27 4.75 10.17
C ARG A 85 -14.57 6.06 9.95
N MET A 86 -13.40 6.03 9.30
CA MET A 86 -12.56 7.22 9.17
C MET A 86 -11.58 7.09 8.00
N HIS A 87 -11.22 8.24 7.43
CA HIS A 87 -10.06 8.38 6.55
C HIS A 87 -8.99 9.20 7.26
N LEU A 88 -7.75 8.72 7.27
CA LEU A 88 -6.62 9.37 7.92
C LEU A 88 -5.49 9.65 6.92
N GLY A 89 -4.83 10.79 7.08
CA GLY A 89 -3.83 11.34 6.15
C GLY A 89 -2.45 10.69 6.24
N SER A 90 -2.23 9.72 7.13
CA SER A 90 -0.94 9.04 7.24
C SER A 90 -1.06 7.61 7.77
N THR A 91 -0.08 6.78 7.43
CA THR A 91 0.07 5.42 7.94
C THR A 91 0.20 5.40 9.47
N GLU A 92 0.99 6.31 10.02
CA GLU A 92 1.21 6.39 11.47
C GLU A 92 -0.08 6.75 12.23
N SER A 93 -0.89 7.66 11.67
CA SER A 93 -2.20 7.99 12.27
C SER A 93 -3.13 6.78 12.30
N ILE A 94 -3.13 5.97 11.24
CA ILE A 94 -3.91 4.72 11.20
C ILE A 94 -3.42 3.75 12.26
N LYS A 95 -2.11 3.52 12.38
CA LYS A 95 -1.55 2.63 13.40
C LYS A 95 -1.97 3.05 14.81
N LEU A 96 -1.80 4.34 15.15
CA LEU A 96 -2.20 4.88 16.45
C LEU A 96 -3.70 4.73 16.73
N PHE A 97 -4.53 4.92 15.72
CA PHE A 97 -5.97 4.74 15.86
C PHE A 97 -6.34 3.27 16.13
N LEU A 98 -5.69 2.35 15.41
CA LEU A 98 -5.96 0.91 15.55
C LEU A 98 -5.57 0.38 16.94
N GLU A 99 -4.57 0.97 17.60
CA GLU A 99 -4.15 0.57 18.96
C GLU A 99 -5.29 0.66 20.01
N ASN A 100 -6.27 1.52 19.76
CA ASN A 100 -7.36 1.80 20.69
C ASN A 100 -8.74 1.60 20.04
N SER A 101 -8.85 0.74 19.05
CA SER A 101 -10.10 0.52 18.32
C SER A 101 -10.27 -0.92 17.87
N GLU A 102 -11.52 -1.31 17.63
CA GLU A 102 -11.90 -2.58 17.02
C GLU A 102 -11.91 -2.52 15.47
N CYS A 103 -11.29 -1.48 14.91
CA CYS A 103 -11.23 -1.29 13.46
C CYS A 103 -10.13 -2.13 12.82
N MET A 104 -10.28 -2.36 11.53
CA MET A 104 -9.27 -2.92 10.65
C MET A 104 -8.69 -1.80 9.78
N GLY A 105 -7.38 -1.85 9.52
CA GLY A 105 -6.69 -0.96 8.59
C GLY A 105 -6.20 -1.71 7.37
N ILE A 106 -6.06 -1.01 6.24
CA ILE A 106 -5.39 -1.53 5.04
C ILE A 106 -4.12 -0.72 4.82
N LEU A 107 -2.98 -1.34 4.98
CA LEU A 107 -1.66 -0.71 4.90
C LEU A 107 -0.64 -1.58 4.16
N SER A 108 0.47 -0.96 3.75
CA SER A 108 1.62 -1.69 3.21
C SER A 108 2.23 -2.60 4.27
N ILE A 109 2.49 -3.85 3.93
CA ILE A 109 3.17 -4.81 4.80
C ILE A 109 4.53 -4.27 5.28
N ARG A 110 5.25 -3.54 4.42
CA ARG A 110 6.55 -2.94 4.75
C ARG A 110 6.44 -1.86 5.82
N SER A 111 5.32 -1.14 5.88
CA SER A 111 5.11 -0.05 6.84
C SER A 111 4.80 -0.52 8.26
N ILE A 112 4.50 -1.80 8.44
CA ILE A 112 4.04 -2.38 9.72
C ILE A 112 4.98 -3.46 10.29
N ASN A 113 6.14 -3.66 9.66
CA ASN A 113 7.10 -4.71 10.08
C ASN A 113 7.44 -4.65 11.57
N LYS A 114 7.66 -3.45 12.12
CA LYS A 114 8.02 -3.29 13.54
C LYS A 114 6.88 -3.73 14.46
N GLU A 115 5.66 -3.39 14.12
CA GLU A 115 4.46 -3.71 14.88
C GLU A 115 4.13 -5.21 14.81
N LEU A 116 4.39 -5.85 13.67
CA LEU A 116 4.28 -7.30 13.53
C LEU A 116 5.31 -8.02 14.41
N TYR A 117 6.58 -7.61 14.35
CA TYR A 117 7.64 -8.20 15.20
C TYR A 117 7.38 -8.02 16.70
N SER A 118 6.80 -6.90 17.10
CA SER A 118 6.46 -6.64 18.50
C SER A 118 5.16 -7.32 18.95
N GLY A 119 4.43 -8.00 18.03
CA GLY A 119 3.15 -8.63 18.32
C GLY A 119 2.03 -7.63 18.59
N LYS A 120 2.16 -6.38 18.12
CA LYS A 120 1.16 -5.32 18.32
C LYS A 120 0.00 -5.46 17.33
N PHE A 121 0.30 -5.83 16.10
CA PHE A 121 -0.67 -6.07 15.03
C PHE A 121 -0.60 -7.50 14.52
N LYS A 122 -1.72 -7.94 13.98
CA LYS A 122 -1.85 -9.17 13.22
C LYS A 122 -2.34 -8.84 11.82
N VAL A 123 -1.78 -9.54 10.82
CA VAL A 123 -2.30 -9.53 9.46
C VAL A 123 -3.47 -10.50 9.37
N LEU A 124 -4.55 -10.07 8.73
CA LEU A 124 -5.65 -10.92 8.31
C LEU A 124 -5.64 -11.03 6.79
N ASP A 125 -5.82 -12.23 6.29
CA ASP A 125 -6.06 -12.45 4.88
C ASP A 125 -7.52 -12.10 4.52
N ILE A 126 -7.72 -11.50 3.36
CA ILE A 126 -9.04 -11.30 2.78
C ILE A 126 -9.15 -12.24 1.59
N LYS A 127 -10.02 -13.22 1.70
CA LYS A 127 -10.18 -14.26 0.70
C LYS A 127 -10.43 -13.67 -0.68
N ASP A 128 -9.66 -14.14 -1.66
CA ASP A 128 -9.73 -13.72 -3.07
C ASP A 128 -9.39 -12.23 -3.34
N LEU A 129 -8.98 -11.46 -2.34
CA LEU A 129 -8.58 -10.07 -2.49
C LEU A 129 -7.07 -9.90 -2.43
N VAL A 130 -6.45 -9.69 -3.59
CA VAL A 130 -5.02 -9.46 -3.72
C VAL A 130 -4.76 -8.01 -4.04
N MET A 131 -3.91 -7.35 -3.26
CA MET A 131 -3.66 -5.92 -3.33
C MET A 131 -2.16 -5.65 -3.48
N PHE A 132 -1.63 -5.86 -4.71
CA PHE A 132 -0.25 -5.52 -5.04
C PHE A 132 -0.15 -4.19 -5.75
N ARG A 133 0.98 -3.51 -5.56
CA ARG A 133 1.41 -2.34 -6.30
C ARG A 133 2.87 -2.46 -6.69
N GLU A 134 3.21 -1.82 -7.79
CA GLU A 134 4.57 -1.77 -8.30
C GLU A 134 5.06 -0.34 -8.29
N PHE A 135 6.32 -0.17 -7.95
CA PHE A 135 7.03 1.09 -8.03
C PHE A 135 8.10 0.99 -9.10
N ASP A 136 8.07 1.92 -10.03
CA ASP A 136 9.04 2.04 -11.10
C ASP A 136 9.88 3.32 -10.95
N PHE A 137 11.17 3.22 -11.21
CA PHE A 137 11.96 4.39 -11.53
C PHE A 137 11.59 4.88 -12.92
N VAL A 138 11.41 6.18 -13.06
CA VAL A 138 11.06 6.83 -14.31
C VAL A 138 12.05 7.93 -14.62
N GLN A 139 12.58 7.91 -15.83
CA GLN A 139 13.51 8.90 -16.35
C GLN A 139 13.23 9.18 -17.84
N LEU A 140 13.78 10.23 -18.39
CA LEU A 140 13.73 10.47 -19.81
C LEU A 140 14.51 9.41 -20.58
N GLN A 141 14.04 9.03 -21.76
CA GLN A 141 14.77 8.10 -22.62
C GLN A 141 16.14 8.68 -22.98
N GLY A 142 17.18 7.83 -22.96
CA GLY A 142 18.55 8.22 -23.30
C GLY A 142 19.38 8.82 -22.15
N GLN A 143 18.86 8.88 -20.93
CA GLN A 143 19.58 9.36 -19.74
C GLN A 143 19.99 8.19 -18.82
N ASP A 144 20.76 7.26 -19.34
CA ASP A 144 21.15 6.03 -18.63
C ASP A 144 22.45 6.15 -17.81
N THR A 145 22.98 7.35 -17.65
CA THR A 145 24.28 7.60 -16.98
C THR A 145 24.19 8.70 -15.93
N GLY A 146 25.24 8.87 -15.16
CA GLY A 146 25.35 9.93 -14.15
C GLY A 146 24.65 9.62 -12.82
N LEU A 147 24.26 10.67 -12.12
CA LEU A 147 23.67 10.56 -10.78
C LEU A 147 22.39 9.72 -10.71
N PRO A 148 21.46 9.79 -11.68
CA PRO A 148 20.28 8.91 -11.69
C PRO A 148 20.63 7.42 -11.70
N ALA A 149 21.59 7.02 -12.54
CA ALA A 149 22.02 5.64 -12.64
C ALA A 149 22.67 5.15 -11.33
N LEU A 150 23.53 5.96 -10.73
CA LEU A 150 24.15 5.66 -9.43
C LEU A 150 23.09 5.54 -8.31
N PHE A 151 22.11 6.45 -8.29
CA PHE A 151 21.03 6.38 -7.32
C PHE A 151 20.19 5.12 -7.47
N MET A 152 19.80 4.74 -8.69
CA MET A 152 19.05 3.52 -8.94
C MET A 152 19.84 2.28 -8.52
N GLN A 153 21.14 2.24 -8.80
CA GLN A 153 22.00 1.14 -8.38
C GLN A 153 22.08 1.04 -6.85
N PHE A 154 22.28 2.17 -6.17
CA PHE A 154 22.28 2.26 -4.71
C PHE A 154 20.93 1.79 -4.15
N ALA A 155 19.80 2.33 -4.63
CA ALA A 155 18.48 1.96 -4.18
C ALA A 155 18.18 0.46 -4.36
N ASN A 156 18.55 -0.10 -5.52
CA ASN A 156 18.39 -1.54 -5.77
C ASN A 156 19.23 -2.40 -4.82
N HIS A 157 20.42 -1.94 -4.42
CA HIS A 157 21.25 -2.67 -3.45
C HIS A 157 20.62 -2.68 -2.04
N TYR A 158 19.89 -1.63 -1.69
CA TYR A 158 19.31 -1.47 -0.34
C TYR A 158 17.80 -1.76 -0.26
N LYS A 159 17.15 -2.10 -1.37
CA LYS A 159 15.69 -2.24 -1.43
C LYS A 159 15.10 -3.25 -0.42
N GLU A 160 15.86 -4.28 -0.06
CA GLU A 160 15.42 -5.30 0.90
C GLU A 160 15.50 -4.80 2.36
N LYS A 161 16.09 -3.62 2.58
CA LYS A 161 16.17 -2.97 3.90
C LYS A 161 15.12 -1.86 4.07
N LEU A 162 14.36 -1.58 3.02
CA LEU A 162 13.26 -0.63 3.00
C LEU A 162 11.96 -1.34 3.36
#